data_281c8920b3bc52ee316d121df665f31b
#
_entry.id   281c8920b3bc52ee316d121df665f31b
#
_cell.length_a   1.000
_cell.length_b   1.000
_cell.length_c   1.000
_cell.angle_alpha   90.00
_cell.angle_beta   90.00
_cell.angle_gamma   90.00
#
_symmetry.space_group_name_H-M   'P 1'
#
loop_
_entity.id
_entity.type
_entity.pdbx_description
1 polymer ?
#
loop_
_entity_poly.entity_id
_entity_poly.type
_entity_poly.pdbx_seq_one_letter_code
_entity_poly.pdbx_strand_id
1 'polypeptide(L)'
;MARLWGLGFETGRVMSEPWPATTAPSFLNGSGDGTSTARSRGGNYSFLYNAAALQVRFAGGGGAAGTERFGRMCFNFESVPASAGPWIIKQSDPQLRITNTRALQLWFGSNVYTSAALNLDQWYVFEWYMQINAAAGVNDALTFKIDGTQVYTTSGSDMGATVSTNFDFGTSTAVTGLKYYIDDIAVNDTTGADQNSYPGLGRIELLKPMADTAVGTNWVRGD
;
A
#
# COMPACT_ATOMS: atom_id res chain seq x y z
N MET A 1 12.32 -0.55 15.56
CA MET A 1 12.07 -1.19 14.24
C MET A 1 11.25 -0.21 13.41
N ALA A 2 11.76 0.23 12.29
CA ALA A 2 11.07 1.26 11.49
C ALA A 2 10.04 0.70 10.50
N ARG A 3 10.11 -0.61 10.16
CA ARG A 3 9.10 -1.26 9.34
C ARG A 3 7.87 -1.57 10.18
N LEU A 4 6.74 -0.92 9.88
CA LEU A 4 5.47 -1.19 10.54
C LEU A 4 4.83 -2.46 10.00
N TRP A 5 4.83 -2.62 8.68
CA TRP A 5 4.35 -3.82 8.01
C TRP A 5 4.77 -3.85 6.52
N GLY A 6 4.75 -5.05 5.97
CA GLY A 6 4.99 -5.29 4.56
C GLY A 6 4.22 -6.52 4.11
N LEU A 7 3.82 -6.55 2.85
CA LEU A 7 3.02 -7.62 2.26
C LEU A 7 3.37 -7.78 0.78
N GLY A 8 3.91 -8.94 0.42
CA GLY A 8 4.18 -9.34 -0.96
C GLY A 8 3.24 -10.43 -1.48
N PHE A 9 2.23 -10.82 -0.69
CA PHE A 9 1.23 -11.85 -1.03
C PHE A 9 1.79 -13.25 -1.32
N GLU A 10 3.06 -13.49 -1.11
CA GLU A 10 3.77 -14.71 -1.52
C GLU A 10 3.26 -16.01 -0.87
N THR A 11 2.50 -15.90 0.21
CA THR A 11 1.83 -17.04 0.84
C THR A 11 0.52 -17.43 0.16
N GLY A 12 0.09 -16.70 -0.88
CA GLY A 12 -1.21 -16.85 -1.52
C GLY A 12 -2.38 -16.42 -0.63
N ARG A 13 -2.11 -15.60 0.38
CA ARG A 13 -3.12 -15.09 1.31
C ARG A 13 -2.89 -13.61 1.59
N VAL A 14 -3.96 -12.87 1.84
CA VAL A 14 -3.90 -11.52 2.39
C VAL A 14 -3.74 -11.63 3.91
N MET A 15 -2.60 -12.11 4.33
CA MET A 15 -2.24 -12.13 5.75
C MET A 15 -0.95 -11.33 5.92
N SER A 16 -0.93 -10.44 6.87
CA SER A 16 0.33 -9.86 7.30
C SER A 16 1.20 -10.98 7.87
N GLU A 17 2.45 -11.03 7.48
CA GLU A 17 3.47 -11.74 8.24
C GLU A 17 3.32 -11.36 9.72
N PRO A 18 3.61 -12.26 10.67
CA PRO A 18 3.40 -12.00 12.09
C PRO A 18 4.37 -10.93 12.59
N TRP A 19 4.07 -9.69 12.35
CA TRP A 19 4.60 -8.58 13.12
C TRP A 19 3.81 -8.44 14.41
N PRO A 20 4.38 -7.87 15.45
CA PRO A 20 3.86 -8.03 16.79
C PRO A 20 2.35 -7.73 16.83
N ALA A 21 1.67 -8.76 16.92
CA ALA A 21 0.41 -9.18 17.53
C ALA A 21 -0.84 -8.28 17.50
N THR A 22 -0.90 -7.12 16.92
CA THR A 22 -2.10 -6.30 17.11
C THR A 22 -2.87 -5.91 15.86
N THR A 23 -2.40 -6.24 14.68
CA THR A 23 -3.02 -5.70 13.46
C THR A 23 -2.99 -6.63 12.26
N ALA A 24 -3.59 -7.81 12.40
CA ALA A 24 -3.90 -8.60 11.21
C ALA A 24 -4.76 -7.78 10.24
N PRO A 25 -4.52 -7.84 8.93
CA PRO A 25 -5.41 -7.19 7.97
C PRO A 25 -6.81 -7.77 8.12
N SER A 26 -7.81 -6.92 7.97
CA SER A 26 -9.21 -7.32 7.98
C SER A 26 -9.87 -7.00 6.65
N PHE A 27 -10.69 -7.93 6.15
CA PHE A 27 -11.58 -7.62 5.05
C PHE A 27 -12.75 -6.79 5.59
N LEU A 28 -12.93 -5.59 5.06
CA LEU A 28 -14.09 -4.74 5.38
C LEU A 28 -15.25 -5.05 4.45
N ASN A 29 -14.97 -5.44 3.22
CA ASN A 29 -15.94 -5.83 2.22
C ASN A 29 -15.35 -6.96 1.37
N GLY A 30 -16.21 -7.87 0.95
CA GLY A 30 -15.82 -9.04 0.19
C GLY A 30 -15.40 -10.22 1.08
N SER A 31 -15.30 -11.36 0.47
CA SER A 31 -14.84 -12.60 1.07
C SER A 31 -13.87 -13.30 0.12
N GLY A 32 -12.90 -13.97 0.68
CA GLY A 32 -11.91 -14.71 -0.09
C GLY A 32 -10.49 -14.15 0.08
N ASP A 33 -9.52 -14.84 -0.48
CA ASP A 33 -8.10 -14.48 -0.29
C ASP A 33 -7.67 -13.24 -1.07
N GLY A 34 -8.43 -12.82 -2.09
CA GLY A 34 -8.10 -11.67 -2.93
C GLY A 34 -6.78 -11.83 -3.70
N THR A 35 -6.15 -13.00 -3.65
CA THR A 35 -4.85 -13.23 -4.28
C THR A 35 -4.98 -13.87 -5.66
N SER A 36 -3.99 -13.64 -6.50
CA SER A 36 -3.95 -14.13 -7.87
C SER A 36 -2.53 -14.45 -8.28
N THR A 37 -2.39 -15.50 -9.11
CA THR A 37 -1.15 -15.86 -9.81
C THR A 37 -1.08 -15.30 -11.23
N ALA A 38 -2.11 -14.60 -11.69
CA ALA A 38 -2.18 -14.12 -13.06
C ALA A 38 -1.13 -13.04 -13.35
N ARG A 39 -0.82 -12.23 -12.35
CA ARG A 39 0.22 -11.19 -12.42
C ARG A 39 0.84 -11.01 -11.04
N SER A 40 2.14 -10.97 -10.96
CA SER A 40 2.91 -10.59 -9.79
C SER A 40 4.06 -9.70 -10.20
N ARG A 41 4.47 -8.78 -9.35
CA ARG A 41 5.67 -7.96 -9.57
C ARG A 41 6.93 -8.73 -9.17
N GLY A 42 6.83 -9.46 -8.08
CA GLY A 42 7.82 -10.40 -7.58
C GLY A 42 7.13 -11.67 -7.13
N GLY A 43 7.84 -12.80 -7.04
CA GLY A 43 7.26 -14.04 -6.57
C GLY A 43 6.13 -14.61 -7.44
N ASN A 44 5.11 -15.20 -6.79
CA ASN A 44 4.05 -15.94 -7.48
C ASN A 44 2.66 -15.32 -7.34
N TYR A 45 2.45 -14.42 -6.40
CA TYR A 45 1.13 -13.92 -6.05
C TYR A 45 1.09 -12.40 -5.95
N SER A 46 -0.07 -11.85 -6.22
CA SER A 46 -0.45 -10.47 -5.94
C SER A 46 -1.88 -10.42 -5.43
N PHE A 47 -2.30 -9.30 -4.87
CA PHE A 47 -3.71 -9.04 -4.61
C PHE A 47 -4.41 -8.67 -5.91
N LEU A 48 -5.59 -9.25 -6.16
CA LEU A 48 -6.44 -8.95 -7.31
C LEU A 48 -7.73 -8.25 -6.87
N TYR A 49 -7.97 -7.06 -7.40
CA TYR A 49 -9.29 -6.45 -7.42
C TYR A 49 -9.93 -6.67 -8.80
N ASN A 50 -11.14 -7.22 -8.84
CA ASN A 50 -11.86 -7.51 -10.08
C ASN A 50 -13.33 -7.12 -9.96
N ALA A 51 -13.61 -5.84 -10.15
CA ALA A 51 -14.95 -5.23 -10.20
C ALA A 51 -15.88 -5.48 -8.99
N ALA A 52 -15.56 -6.42 -8.10
CA ALA A 52 -16.34 -6.70 -6.89
C ALA A 52 -15.94 -5.77 -5.74
N ALA A 53 -16.82 -5.55 -4.79
CA ALA A 53 -16.45 -4.84 -3.56
C ALA A 53 -15.44 -5.69 -2.78
N LEU A 54 -14.21 -5.20 -2.68
CA LEU A 54 -13.13 -5.87 -1.96
C LEU A 54 -12.22 -4.81 -1.34
N GLN A 55 -12.29 -4.67 -0.04
CA GLN A 55 -11.52 -3.70 0.73
C GLN A 55 -10.79 -4.40 1.86
N VAL A 56 -9.50 -4.16 1.94
CA VAL A 56 -8.63 -4.65 3.02
C VAL A 56 -8.17 -3.49 3.86
N ARG A 57 -8.22 -3.65 5.17
CA ARG A 57 -7.78 -2.67 6.17
C ARG A 57 -6.60 -3.18 6.96
N PHE A 58 -5.58 -2.35 7.08
CA PHE A 58 -4.51 -2.50 8.06
C PHE A 58 -4.72 -1.49 9.19
N ALA A 59 -5.07 -1.97 10.36
CA ALA A 59 -5.13 -1.14 11.55
C ALA A 59 -3.70 -0.70 11.96
N GLY A 60 -3.51 0.56 12.34
CA GLY A 60 -2.21 1.10 12.70
C GLY A 60 -1.27 1.44 11.54
N GLY A 61 -1.63 1.11 10.29
CA GLY A 61 -0.81 1.45 9.11
C GLY A 61 -0.91 2.91 8.69
N GLY A 62 -1.93 3.61 9.17
CA GLY A 62 -2.04 5.06 9.08
C GLY A 62 -1.08 5.76 10.03
N GLY A 63 -1.20 7.03 10.20
CA GLY A 63 -0.44 7.79 11.19
C GLY A 63 -1.36 8.27 12.31
N ALA A 64 -0.81 8.55 13.46
CA ALA A 64 -1.43 9.38 14.47
C ALA A 64 -0.85 10.79 14.41
N ALA A 65 -1.50 11.75 15.02
CA ALA A 65 -0.95 13.10 15.18
C ALA A 65 0.48 13.04 15.76
N GLY A 66 1.40 13.80 15.19
CA GLY A 66 2.81 13.82 15.57
C GLY A 66 3.67 12.68 14.98
N THR A 67 3.16 11.95 13.98
CA THR A 67 3.89 10.83 13.38
C THR A 67 4.26 11.09 11.91
N GLU A 68 5.32 10.41 11.48
CA GLU A 68 5.73 10.34 10.09
C GLU A 68 5.54 8.91 9.56
N ARG A 69 5.11 8.80 8.31
CA ARG A 69 4.93 7.53 7.62
C ARG A 69 5.50 7.61 6.21
N PHE A 70 6.19 6.54 5.85
CA PHE A 70 6.67 6.31 4.50
C PHE A 70 6.05 5.03 3.99
N GLY A 71 5.42 5.10 2.85
CA GLY A 71 4.77 3.92 2.28
C GLY A 71 5.17 3.67 0.84
N ARG A 72 4.95 2.45 0.42
CA ARG A 72 5.07 1.99 -0.96
C ARG A 72 3.97 1.00 -1.27
N MET A 73 3.49 1.03 -2.49
CA MET A 73 2.59 0.04 -3.07
C MET A 73 2.81 -0.03 -4.57
N CYS A 74 2.84 -1.22 -5.12
CA CYS A 74 2.96 -1.43 -6.55
C CYS A 74 1.62 -1.77 -7.16
N PHE A 75 1.31 -1.18 -8.32
CA PHE A 75 0.05 -1.39 -9.05
C PHE A 75 0.30 -1.86 -10.46
N ASN A 76 -0.60 -2.70 -10.95
CA ASN A 76 -0.74 -3.02 -12.36
C ASN A 76 -2.23 -2.98 -12.72
N PHE A 77 -2.62 -2.09 -13.63
CA PHE A 77 -4.00 -1.97 -14.08
C PHE A 77 -4.21 -2.77 -15.35
N GLU A 78 -5.09 -3.75 -15.33
CA GLU A 78 -5.53 -4.48 -16.51
C GLU A 78 -6.65 -3.73 -17.23
N SER A 79 -7.55 -3.09 -16.45
CA SER A 79 -8.59 -2.22 -16.96
C SER A 79 -8.94 -1.13 -15.95
N VAL A 80 -9.53 -0.06 -16.42
CA VAL A 80 -9.94 1.10 -15.62
C VAL A 80 -11.46 1.18 -15.48
N PRO A 81 -11.98 1.92 -14.50
CA PRO A 81 -13.42 2.01 -14.28
C PRO A 81 -14.15 2.65 -15.48
N ALA A 82 -15.39 2.26 -15.68
CA ALA A 82 -16.23 2.83 -16.73
C ALA A 82 -16.62 4.30 -16.45
N SER A 83 -16.57 4.71 -15.19
CA SER A 83 -16.84 6.09 -14.75
C SER A 83 -15.74 6.58 -13.80
N ALA A 84 -15.71 7.88 -13.51
CA ALA A 84 -14.62 8.48 -12.76
C ALA A 84 -14.50 7.96 -11.32
N GLY A 85 -13.32 7.64 -10.92
CA GLY A 85 -12.68 7.87 -9.67
C GLY A 85 -12.99 7.04 -8.43
N PRO A 86 -13.05 5.68 -8.42
CA PRO A 86 -12.98 4.98 -7.15
C PRO A 86 -11.61 5.21 -6.51
N TRP A 87 -11.59 5.32 -5.18
CA TRP A 87 -10.33 5.26 -4.46
C TRP A 87 -9.79 3.82 -4.48
N ILE A 88 -8.48 3.70 -4.60
CA ILE A 88 -7.74 2.43 -4.59
C ILE A 88 -6.86 2.32 -3.34
N ILE A 89 -6.47 3.46 -2.78
CA ILE A 89 -5.88 3.61 -1.45
C ILE A 89 -6.64 4.69 -0.74
N LYS A 90 -6.90 4.47 0.54
CA LYS A 90 -7.54 5.45 1.40
C LYS A 90 -6.97 5.39 2.81
N GLN A 91 -6.61 6.56 3.30
CA GLN A 91 -6.26 6.78 4.69
C GLN A 91 -7.05 7.98 5.19
N SER A 92 -8.37 7.82 5.35
CA SER A 92 -9.32 8.92 5.57
C SER A 92 -9.22 10.01 4.50
N ASP A 93 -8.29 10.89 4.60
CA ASP A 93 -7.69 11.75 3.61
C ASP A 93 -6.17 11.71 3.89
N PRO A 94 -5.27 11.47 2.96
CA PRO A 94 -5.42 11.46 1.51
C PRO A 94 -5.99 10.17 0.90
N GLN A 95 -6.47 10.28 -0.34
CA GLN A 95 -6.94 9.16 -1.15
C GLN A 95 -6.23 9.14 -2.50
N LEU A 96 -5.85 7.95 -2.95
CA LEU A 96 -5.43 7.72 -4.33
C LEU A 96 -6.57 7.10 -5.11
N ARG A 97 -6.90 7.70 -6.24
CA ARG A 97 -7.99 7.28 -7.12
C ARG A 97 -7.48 6.99 -8.52
N ILE A 98 -8.21 6.16 -9.27
CA ILE A 98 -7.97 5.91 -10.70
C ILE A 98 -9.15 6.43 -11.51
N THR A 99 -8.89 7.10 -12.61
CA THR A 99 -9.92 7.62 -13.51
C THR A 99 -10.22 6.67 -14.67
N ASN A 100 -11.33 6.88 -15.35
CA ASN A 100 -11.66 6.20 -16.59
C ASN A 100 -10.73 6.57 -17.76
N THR A 101 -9.93 7.61 -17.62
CA THR A 101 -8.88 8.01 -18.59
C THR A 101 -7.50 7.48 -18.20
N ARG A 102 -7.42 6.54 -17.28
CA ARG A 102 -6.19 5.91 -16.79
C ARG A 102 -5.26 6.84 -15.99
N ALA A 103 -5.72 7.98 -15.55
CA ALA A 103 -4.92 8.88 -14.71
C ALA A 103 -5.10 8.54 -13.23
N LEU A 104 -4.00 8.57 -12.47
CA LEU A 104 -4.06 8.58 -11.01
C LEU A 104 -4.42 9.98 -10.54
N GLN A 105 -5.33 10.05 -9.59
CA GLN A 105 -5.67 11.30 -8.91
C GLN A 105 -5.37 11.18 -7.41
N LEU A 106 -4.67 12.18 -6.92
CA LEU A 106 -4.49 12.37 -5.50
C LEU A 106 -5.55 13.34 -4.98
N TRP A 107 -6.30 12.87 -4.01
CA TRP A 107 -7.35 13.65 -3.35
C TRP A 107 -6.96 13.94 -1.91
N PHE A 108 -7.10 15.21 -1.58
CA PHE A 108 -6.94 15.73 -0.24
C PHE A 108 -7.96 16.86 -0.04
N GLY A 109 -9.11 16.53 0.57
CA GLY A 109 -10.28 17.42 0.54
C GLY A 109 -10.84 17.67 -0.89
N SER A 110 -9.94 17.79 -1.85
CA SER A 110 -10.22 17.96 -3.29
C SER A 110 -9.18 17.22 -4.12
N ASN A 111 -9.32 17.21 -5.45
CA ASN A 111 -8.25 16.72 -6.32
C ASN A 111 -7.08 17.72 -6.34
N VAL A 112 -5.93 17.31 -5.80
CA VAL A 112 -4.72 18.14 -5.71
C VAL A 112 -3.66 17.78 -6.76
N TYR A 113 -3.76 16.61 -7.38
CA TYR A 113 -2.87 16.17 -8.45
C TYR A 113 -3.56 15.17 -9.38
N THR A 114 -3.28 15.27 -10.67
CA THR A 114 -3.68 14.28 -11.68
C THR A 114 -2.46 13.93 -12.53
N SER A 115 -2.12 12.65 -12.61
CA SER A 115 -1.01 12.17 -13.44
C SER A 115 -1.35 12.21 -14.94
N ALA A 116 -0.34 12.02 -15.78
CA ALA A 116 -0.55 11.55 -17.14
C ALA A 116 -1.26 10.18 -17.12
N ALA A 117 -1.86 9.79 -18.24
CA ALA A 117 -2.49 8.49 -18.38
C ALA A 117 -1.44 7.37 -18.24
N LEU A 118 -1.72 6.41 -17.39
CA LEU A 118 -0.88 5.23 -17.21
C LEU A 118 -1.07 4.24 -18.37
N ASN A 119 -0.05 3.46 -18.65
CA ASN A 119 -0.19 2.30 -19.53
C ASN A 119 -0.86 1.16 -18.77
N LEU A 120 -1.77 0.47 -19.44
CA LEU A 120 -2.31 -0.78 -18.91
C LEU A 120 -1.23 -1.86 -18.96
N ASP A 121 -1.38 -2.88 -18.14
CA ASP A 121 -0.50 -4.05 -18.08
C ASP A 121 0.95 -3.76 -17.68
N GLN A 122 1.22 -2.57 -17.14
CA GLN A 122 2.50 -2.14 -16.62
C GLN A 122 2.46 -2.00 -15.10
N TRP A 123 3.52 -2.43 -14.41
CA TRP A 123 3.70 -2.17 -12.99
C TRP A 123 4.21 -0.76 -12.76
N TYR A 124 3.60 -0.08 -11.79
CA TYR A 124 4.00 1.23 -11.28
C TYR A 124 4.29 1.13 -9.80
N VAL A 125 5.32 1.80 -9.34
CA VAL A 125 5.65 1.94 -7.92
C VAL A 125 5.14 3.28 -7.43
N PHE A 126 4.19 3.24 -6.53
CA PHE A 126 3.69 4.42 -5.85
C PHE A 126 4.30 4.49 -4.46
N GLU A 127 4.94 5.60 -4.12
CA GLU A 127 5.48 5.87 -2.81
C GLU A 127 4.86 7.14 -2.24
N TRP A 128 4.68 7.15 -0.92
CA TRP A 128 4.20 8.35 -0.23
C TRP A 128 4.99 8.61 1.05
N TYR A 129 5.07 9.87 1.41
CA TYR A 129 5.47 10.35 2.71
C TYR A 129 4.35 11.21 3.29
N MET A 130 4.07 11.04 4.56
CA MET A 130 3.14 11.86 5.32
C MET A 130 3.75 12.21 6.66
N GLN A 131 3.68 13.48 7.00
CA GLN A 131 3.93 13.99 8.34
C GLN A 131 2.66 14.66 8.84
N ILE A 132 2.14 14.17 9.96
CA ILE A 132 0.91 14.63 10.56
C ILE A 132 1.26 15.34 11.86
N ASN A 133 0.99 16.63 11.93
CA ASN A 133 1.25 17.41 13.13
C ASN A 133 0.16 17.22 14.19
N ALA A 134 0.54 17.32 15.46
CA ALA A 134 -0.38 17.17 16.57
C ALA A 134 -1.34 18.36 16.76
N ALA A 135 -0.98 19.51 16.19
CA ALA A 135 -1.82 20.70 16.25
C ALA A 135 -2.75 20.77 15.05
N ALA A 136 -4.05 20.93 15.29
CA ALA A 136 -5.03 21.15 14.23
C ALA A 136 -4.69 22.45 13.46
N GLY A 137 -4.78 22.38 12.14
CA GLY A 137 -4.90 23.56 11.30
C GLY A 137 -3.67 23.98 10.51
N VAL A 138 -2.46 23.41 10.68
CA VAL A 138 -1.31 23.83 9.87
C VAL A 138 -0.13 22.85 9.90
N ASN A 139 0.57 22.77 8.77
CA ASN A 139 1.93 22.23 8.63
C ASN A 139 2.04 20.71 8.53
N ASP A 140 1.01 20.03 8.08
CA ASP A 140 1.17 18.65 7.62
C ASP A 140 1.94 18.63 6.30
N ALA A 141 2.81 17.66 6.14
CA ALA A 141 3.55 17.48 4.90
C ALA A 141 3.15 16.19 4.20
N LEU A 142 3.04 16.29 2.88
CA LEU A 142 2.67 15.19 2.02
C LEU A 142 3.56 15.19 0.77
N THR A 143 4.15 14.05 0.45
CA THR A 143 4.93 13.88 -0.80
C THR A 143 4.52 12.58 -1.47
N PHE A 144 4.32 12.62 -2.78
CA PHE A 144 4.03 11.45 -3.60
C PHE A 144 5.05 11.29 -4.70
N LYS A 145 5.40 10.03 -4.97
CA LYS A 145 6.27 9.64 -6.08
C LYS A 145 5.61 8.52 -6.89
N ILE A 146 5.84 8.55 -8.19
CA ILE A 146 5.53 7.45 -9.12
C ILE A 146 6.85 7.04 -9.74
N ASP A 147 7.19 5.76 -9.64
CA ASP A 147 8.45 5.18 -10.15
C ASP A 147 9.69 5.98 -9.71
N GLY A 148 9.71 6.39 -8.45
CA GLY A 148 10.80 7.16 -7.84
C GLY A 148 10.78 8.67 -8.17
N THR A 149 9.97 9.10 -9.16
CA THR A 149 9.85 10.51 -9.51
C THR A 149 8.83 11.20 -8.62
N GLN A 150 9.23 12.29 -7.95
CA GLN A 150 8.31 13.10 -7.17
C GLN A 150 7.31 13.81 -8.08
N VAL A 151 6.03 13.56 -7.86
CA VAL A 151 4.93 14.11 -8.66
C VAL A 151 4.11 15.14 -7.91
N TYR A 152 4.16 15.11 -6.58
CA TYR A 152 3.46 16.07 -5.73
C TYR A 152 4.18 16.22 -4.40
N THR A 153 4.21 17.45 -3.89
CA THR A 153 4.62 17.73 -2.51
C THR A 153 3.88 18.96 -1.99
N THR A 154 3.56 18.94 -0.72
CA THR A 154 3.04 20.09 0.01
C THR A 154 3.55 20.08 1.43
N SER A 155 3.68 21.27 2.02
CA SER A 155 3.90 21.48 3.45
C SER A 155 2.97 22.61 3.88
N GLY A 156 2.24 22.45 4.96
CA GLY A 156 1.26 23.44 5.40
C GLY A 156 -0.19 23.11 4.99
N SER A 157 -0.45 21.88 4.58
CA SER A 157 -1.80 21.35 4.47
C SER A 157 -2.32 20.95 5.85
N ASP A 158 -3.62 21.01 6.05
CA ASP A 158 -4.28 20.49 7.24
C ASP A 158 -4.93 19.13 6.92
N MET A 159 -4.31 18.05 7.35
CA MET A 159 -4.88 16.69 7.25
C MET A 159 -5.84 16.38 8.40
N GLY A 160 -6.04 17.35 9.29
CA GLY A 160 -6.90 17.25 10.46
C GLY A 160 -6.27 16.45 11.61
N ALA A 161 -6.65 16.80 12.84
CA ALA A 161 -6.19 16.10 14.04
C ALA A 161 -6.68 14.64 14.14
N THR A 162 -7.61 14.24 13.30
CA THR A 162 -8.21 12.90 13.28
C THR A 162 -7.78 12.11 12.04
N VAL A 163 -6.49 11.97 11.84
CA VAL A 163 -6.01 11.07 10.79
C VAL A 163 -6.36 9.64 11.17
N SER A 164 -6.96 8.92 10.24
CA SER A 164 -7.24 7.51 10.47
C SER A 164 -5.93 6.77 10.72
N THR A 165 -5.84 6.07 11.83
CA THR A 165 -4.75 5.13 12.07
C THR A 165 -4.78 3.93 11.12
N ASN A 166 -5.81 3.83 10.29
CA ASN A 166 -6.00 2.74 9.34
C ASN A 166 -5.48 3.12 7.95
N PHE A 167 -4.95 2.13 7.28
CA PHE A 167 -4.62 2.18 5.86
C PHE A 167 -5.49 1.16 5.14
N ASP A 168 -6.25 1.61 4.16
CA ASP A 168 -7.18 0.77 3.40
C ASP A 168 -6.76 0.72 1.93
N PHE A 169 -6.84 -0.46 1.31
CA PHE A 169 -6.70 -0.62 -0.13
C PHE A 169 -7.84 -1.48 -0.70
N GLY A 170 -8.04 -1.41 -2.01
CA GLY A 170 -9.23 -1.94 -2.65
C GLY A 170 -10.35 -0.91 -2.67
N THR A 171 -11.57 -1.31 -2.98
CA THR A 171 -12.75 -0.43 -2.96
C THR A 171 -13.88 -1.02 -2.13
N SER A 172 -14.62 -0.16 -1.42
CA SER A 172 -15.76 -0.58 -0.59
C SER A 172 -17.01 -0.94 -1.38
N THR A 173 -17.04 -0.61 -2.66
CA THR A 173 -18.17 -0.86 -3.57
C THR A 173 -17.69 -1.52 -4.84
N ALA A 174 -18.56 -2.27 -5.49
CA ALA A 174 -18.29 -2.83 -6.81
C ALA A 174 -18.10 -1.68 -7.83
N VAL A 175 -17.08 -1.81 -8.67
CA VAL A 175 -16.73 -0.80 -9.68
C VAL A 175 -16.61 -1.46 -11.04
N THR A 176 -17.64 -1.29 -11.86
CA THR A 176 -17.70 -1.89 -13.20
C THR A 176 -16.50 -1.51 -14.05
N GLY A 177 -15.88 -2.52 -14.65
CA GLY A 177 -14.75 -2.36 -15.57
C GLY A 177 -13.40 -2.14 -14.90
N LEU A 178 -13.33 -2.00 -13.57
CA LEU A 178 -12.06 -1.85 -12.87
C LEU A 178 -11.45 -3.22 -12.54
N LYS A 179 -10.24 -3.45 -13.04
CA LYS A 179 -9.42 -4.62 -12.67
C LYS A 179 -7.97 -4.21 -12.50
N TYR A 180 -7.40 -4.51 -11.34
CA TYR A 180 -6.01 -4.20 -11.05
C TYR A 180 -5.41 -5.16 -10.04
N TYR A 181 -4.10 -5.17 -10.01
CA TYR A 181 -3.29 -5.97 -9.11
C TYR A 181 -2.48 -5.04 -8.19
N ILE A 182 -2.28 -5.47 -6.96
CA ILE A 182 -1.42 -4.80 -5.99
C ILE A 182 -0.38 -5.79 -5.51
N ASP A 183 0.85 -5.29 -5.34
CA ASP A 183 1.97 -6.07 -4.81
C ASP A 183 2.94 -5.20 -4.00
N ASP A 184 3.85 -5.84 -3.28
CA ASP A 184 4.97 -5.19 -2.59
C ASP A 184 4.57 -4.00 -1.69
N ILE A 185 3.53 -4.14 -0.88
CA ILE A 185 3.12 -3.10 0.06
C ILE A 185 4.10 -3.05 1.22
N ALA A 186 4.58 -1.87 1.57
CA ALA A 186 5.40 -1.66 2.74
C ALA A 186 5.13 -0.29 3.38
N VAL A 187 5.10 -0.23 4.70
CA VAL A 187 4.99 1.01 5.45
C VAL A 187 6.06 1.06 6.53
N ASN A 188 6.80 2.15 6.55
CA ASN A 188 7.82 2.46 7.54
C ASN A 188 7.42 3.68 8.37
N ASP A 189 8.02 3.81 9.55
CA ASP A 189 8.02 5.05 10.32
C ASP A 189 9.46 5.53 10.58
N THR A 190 9.62 6.56 11.39
CA THR A 190 10.94 7.12 11.73
C THR A 190 11.56 6.51 12.98
N THR A 191 10.92 5.49 13.59
CA THR A 191 11.32 4.95 14.90
C THR A 191 12.41 3.92 14.75
N GLY A 192 13.52 3.94 14.53
CA GLY A 192 14.52 2.88 14.45
C GLY A 192 15.77 3.28 13.68
N ALA A 193 16.76 2.42 13.73
CA ALA A 193 18.01 2.65 13.04
C ALA A 193 17.91 2.35 11.52
N ASP A 194 17.04 1.40 11.16
CA ASP A 194 16.90 0.89 9.81
C ASP A 194 15.47 1.04 9.30
N GLN A 195 15.30 1.16 7.98
CA GLN A 195 14.00 1.28 7.31
C GLN A 195 13.14 2.44 7.82
N ASN A 196 13.76 3.55 8.18
CA ASN A 196 13.13 4.76 8.72
C ASN A 196 12.88 5.84 7.67
N SER A 197 12.76 5.44 6.43
CA SER A 197 12.51 6.29 5.26
C SER A 197 11.68 5.53 4.22
N TYR A 198 11.63 6.04 3.00
CA TYR A 198 10.96 5.36 1.88
C TYR A 198 11.41 3.90 1.76
N PRO A 199 10.46 2.96 1.57
CA PRO A 199 10.80 1.56 1.36
C PRO A 199 11.65 1.30 0.11
N GLY A 200 11.69 2.26 -0.82
CA GLY A 200 12.43 2.17 -2.08
C GLY A 200 11.79 1.25 -3.11
N LEU A 201 12.43 1.07 -4.25
CA LEU A 201 11.91 0.31 -5.39
C LEU A 201 12.08 -1.21 -5.25
N GLY A 202 12.53 -1.71 -4.11
CA GLY A 202 12.74 -3.13 -3.84
C GLY A 202 11.48 -3.99 -3.99
N ARG A 203 11.64 -5.29 -3.84
CA ARG A 203 10.55 -6.29 -3.86
C ARG A 203 10.48 -6.97 -2.50
N ILE A 204 9.29 -7.47 -2.16
CA ILE A 204 9.08 -8.37 -1.02
C ILE A 204 8.96 -9.78 -1.60
N GLU A 205 9.93 -10.61 -1.33
CA GLU A 205 9.98 -11.98 -1.83
C GLU A 205 10.02 -12.95 -0.65
N LEU A 206 9.30 -14.06 -0.80
CA LEU A 206 9.40 -15.16 0.13
C LEU A 206 10.76 -15.85 -0.08
N LEU A 207 11.64 -15.76 0.90
CA LEU A 207 12.83 -16.58 0.93
C LEU A 207 12.42 -18.02 1.23
N LYS A 208 12.28 -18.84 0.19
CA LYS A 208 12.12 -20.27 0.37
C LYS A 208 13.46 -20.84 0.83
N PRO A 209 13.49 -21.63 1.90
CA PRO A 209 14.69 -22.41 2.20
C PRO A 209 15.03 -23.19 0.94
N MET A 210 16.23 -23.06 0.43
CA MET A 210 16.73 -23.99 -0.59
C MET A 210 16.62 -25.38 0.04
N ALA A 211 16.09 -26.35 -0.74
CA ALA A 211 16.05 -27.72 -0.25
C ALA A 211 17.44 -28.06 0.28
N ASP A 212 17.49 -28.38 1.56
CA ASP A 212 18.74 -28.82 2.17
C ASP A 212 19.09 -30.18 1.54
N THR A 213 19.95 -30.15 0.53
CA THR A 213 20.45 -31.38 -0.09
C THR A 213 21.56 -32.01 0.76
N ALA A 214 21.99 -31.30 1.80
CA ALA A 214 22.89 -31.85 2.81
C ALA A 214 22.05 -32.21 4.04
N VAL A 215 21.85 -33.48 4.27
CA VAL A 215 21.37 -34.02 5.54
C VAL A 215 22.44 -33.79 6.60
N GLY A 216 22.71 -32.55 6.90
CA GLY A 216 23.52 -32.09 8.01
C GLY A 216 22.62 -31.86 9.20
N THR A 217 22.56 -32.81 10.07
CA THR A 217 21.72 -32.92 11.27
C THR A 217 22.10 -31.94 12.40
N ASN A 218 22.35 -30.68 12.16
CA ASN A 218 22.71 -29.79 13.27
C ASN A 218 22.14 -28.38 13.13
N TRP A 219 20.82 -28.27 13.28
CA TRP A 219 20.28 -27.04 13.84
C TRP A 219 20.42 -27.14 15.36
N VAL A 220 21.56 -26.70 15.90
CA VAL A 220 21.68 -26.47 17.31
C VAL A 220 20.96 -25.16 17.61
N ARG A 221 19.84 -25.26 18.31
CA ARG A 221 19.20 -24.10 18.91
C ARG A 221 20.22 -23.53 19.91
N GLY A 222 20.79 -22.38 19.60
CA GLY A 222 21.57 -21.64 20.58
C GLY A 222 20.61 -21.19 21.69
N ASP A 223 20.87 -21.63 22.89
CA ASP A 223 20.24 -21.19 24.14
C ASP A 223 20.60 -19.73 24.44
#